data_c144adc82f68e77abc8000d6ca5cb049
#
_entry.id   c144adc82f68e77abc8000d6ca5cb049
#
_cell.length_a   1.000
_cell.length_b   1.000
_cell.length_c   1.000
_cell.angle_alpha   90.00
_cell.angle_beta   90.00
_cell.angle_gamma   90.00
#
_symmetry.space_group_name_H-M   'P 1'
#
loop_
_entity.id
_entity.type
_entity.pdbx_description
1 polymer ?
#
loop_
_entity_poly.entity_id
_entity_poly.type
_entity_poly.pdbx_seq_one_letter_code
_entity_poly.pdbx_strand_id
1 'polypeptide(L)'
;MGLSFYLLLLCIVSGLVSGVMAMRRKAVLGAAVAMLVGIAGTIGANRLWPLDGFGLIHVFYLAAVVSLPMFLVGGWFGLRRDDRAPRSRWLLPAVATSIVAVGIYATHIEPYRLEIVREQIVSAQISEPVRIVVLSDIQNSSVGDYEYEVMDAIIAEEPDLVLMAGDLWQLPPWEWPQQIHDFEDLLAYLLEGVPGLVMVDGDSDWPDGYDQLVQRVGPRSLFLFDETSETFVGDQRVVIGGAARGEDNSPAERAVLETLVAAPDDALTILLGHRPAVVFRPDASDGIDLVVAGHTHGGQVSVPFFGPPITFSEVPREVAAGGLHEVDGVPIFVTRGVGMERHQAPQLRFNVRPSIGVIDFVPD
;
A
#
# COMPACT_ATOMS: atom_id res chain seq x y z
N MET A 1 5.55 -0.65 25.28
CA MET A 1 4.95 -1.92 24.82
C MET A 1 3.70 -1.56 24.02
N GLY A 2 3.75 -1.68 22.69
CA GLY A 2 2.68 -1.19 21.82
C GLY A 2 1.48 -2.15 21.73
N LEU A 3 0.42 -1.67 21.10
CA LEU A 3 -0.82 -2.41 20.82
C LEU A 3 -0.54 -3.79 20.20
N SER A 4 0.29 -3.86 19.16
CA SER A 4 0.61 -5.12 18.46
C SER A 4 1.16 -6.21 19.38
N PHE A 5 2.03 -5.85 20.33
CA PHE A 5 2.54 -6.80 21.32
C PHE A 5 1.43 -7.31 22.26
N TYR A 6 0.54 -6.41 22.69
CA TYR A 6 -0.61 -6.79 23.53
C TYR A 6 -1.54 -7.76 22.78
N LEU A 7 -1.88 -7.45 21.53
CA LEU A 7 -2.74 -8.28 20.69
C LEU A 7 -2.11 -9.66 20.43
N LEU A 8 -0.82 -9.69 20.15
CA LEU A 8 -0.09 -10.96 19.96
C LEU A 8 -0.13 -11.81 21.25
N LEU A 9 0.15 -11.22 22.42
CA LEU A 9 0.08 -11.93 23.69
C LEU A 9 -1.32 -12.46 23.99
N LEU A 10 -2.36 -11.66 23.71
CA LEU A 10 -3.76 -12.05 23.85
C LEU A 10 -4.07 -13.28 22.99
N CYS A 11 -3.65 -13.28 21.74
CA CYS A 11 -3.88 -14.39 20.81
C CYS A 11 -3.09 -15.64 21.20
N ILE A 12 -1.86 -15.50 21.72
CA ILE A 12 -1.09 -16.62 22.27
C ILE A 12 -1.82 -17.23 23.46
N VAL A 13 -2.26 -16.43 24.43
CA VAL A 13 -2.98 -16.91 25.63
C VAL A 13 -4.29 -17.61 25.22
N SER A 14 -5.07 -16.98 24.35
CA SER A 14 -6.31 -17.54 23.82
C SER A 14 -6.06 -18.88 23.10
N GLY A 15 -5.02 -18.94 22.26
CA GLY A 15 -4.62 -20.15 21.55
C GLY A 15 -4.15 -21.27 22.49
N LEU A 16 -3.35 -20.95 23.52
CA LEU A 16 -2.92 -21.93 24.51
C LEU A 16 -4.11 -22.52 25.30
N VAL A 17 -5.02 -21.67 25.79
CA VAL A 17 -6.20 -22.11 26.54
C VAL A 17 -7.06 -23.01 25.66
N SER A 18 -7.40 -22.59 24.44
CA SER A 18 -8.23 -23.38 23.54
C SER A 18 -7.55 -24.69 23.11
N GLY A 19 -6.25 -24.66 22.84
CA GLY A 19 -5.46 -25.85 22.48
C GLY A 19 -5.38 -26.87 23.59
N VAL A 20 -5.12 -26.47 24.86
CA VAL A 20 -5.11 -27.35 26.01
C VAL A 20 -6.48 -27.97 26.27
N MET A 21 -7.55 -27.18 26.12
CA MET A 21 -8.91 -27.72 26.29
C MET A 21 -9.30 -28.68 25.15
N ALA A 22 -8.92 -28.39 23.92
CA ALA A 22 -9.10 -29.30 22.78
C ALA A 22 -8.34 -30.61 22.97
N MET A 23 -7.10 -30.53 23.48
CA MET A 23 -6.32 -31.71 23.84
C MET A 23 -7.00 -32.58 24.92
N ARG A 24 -7.78 -31.99 25.81
CA ARG A 24 -8.60 -32.69 26.83
C ARG A 24 -9.98 -33.11 26.30
N ARG A 25 -10.20 -33.10 24.99
CA ARG A 25 -11.49 -33.43 24.31
C ARG A 25 -12.64 -32.48 24.69
N LYS A 26 -12.32 -31.28 25.14
CA LYS A 26 -13.27 -30.19 25.45
C LYS A 26 -13.19 -29.07 24.39
N ALA A 27 -13.12 -29.47 23.11
CA ALA A 27 -12.85 -28.54 22.02
C ALA A 27 -13.89 -27.41 21.92
N VAL A 28 -15.19 -27.71 22.03
CA VAL A 28 -16.27 -26.73 21.98
C VAL A 28 -16.14 -25.72 23.14
N LEU A 29 -15.92 -26.23 24.35
CA LEU A 29 -15.72 -25.36 25.51
C LEU A 29 -14.44 -24.54 25.37
N GLY A 30 -13.35 -25.13 24.82
CA GLY A 30 -12.10 -24.43 24.55
C GLY A 30 -12.28 -23.30 23.56
N ALA A 31 -13.01 -23.54 22.47
CA ALA A 31 -13.32 -22.50 21.48
C ALA A 31 -14.17 -21.36 22.11
N ALA A 32 -15.19 -21.70 22.91
CA ALA A 32 -16.02 -20.73 23.58
C ALA A 32 -15.22 -19.87 24.58
N VAL A 33 -14.35 -20.49 25.38
CA VAL A 33 -13.49 -19.75 26.34
C VAL A 33 -12.49 -18.87 25.58
N ALA A 34 -11.87 -19.38 24.50
CA ALA A 34 -10.96 -18.58 23.69
C ALA A 34 -11.66 -17.36 23.07
N MET A 35 -12.87 -17.55 22.57
CA MET A 35 -13.68 -16.46 22.03
C MET A 35 -14.00 -15.39 23.10
N LEU A 36 -14.40 -15.82 24.30
CA LEU A 36 -14.66 -14.89 25.42
C LEU A 36 -13.40 -14.12 25.84
N VAL A 37 -12.26 -14.82 25.94
CA VAL A 37 -10.94 -14.20 26.25
C VAL A 37 -10.56 -13.21 25.16
N GLY A 38 -10.75 -13.60 23.90
CA GLY A 38 -10.50 -12.72 22.74
C GLY A 38 -11.36 -11.47 22.78
N ILE A 39 -12.67 -11.59 22.97
CA ILE A 39 -13.60 -10.45 23.07
C ILE A 39 -13.24 -9.55 24.25
N ALA A 40 -13.07 -10.11 25.45
CA ALA A 40 -12.74 -9.34 26.63
C ALA A 40 -11.38 -8.62 26.48
N GLY A 41 -10.40 -9.29 25.90
CA GLY A 41 -9.09 -8.71 25.62
C GLY A 41 -9.14 -7.59 24.57
N THR A 42 -9.94 -7.76 23.52
CA THR A 42 -10.16 -6.72 22.49
C THR A 42 -10.86 -5.51 23.09
N ILE A 43 -11.86 -5.71 23.94
CA ILE A 43 -12.53 -4.60 24.69
C ILE A 43 -11.52 -3.91 25.62
N GLY A 44 -10.65 -4.67 26.28
CA GLY A 44 -9.57 -4.13 27.13
C GLY A 44 -8.56 -3.33 26.31
N ALA A 45 -8.13 -3.85 25.17
CA ALA A 45 -7.26 -3.13 24.25
C ALA A 45 -7.90 -1.81 23.79
N ASN A 46 -9.16 -1.83 23.38
CA ASN A 46 -9.88 -0.66 22.89
C ASN A 46 -10.03 0.45 23.95
N ARG A 47 -9.94 0.11 25.25
CA ARG A 47 -9.93 1.13 26.33
C ARG A 47 -8.58 1.81 26.53
N LEU A 48 -7.49 1.12 26.20
CA LEU A 48 -6.12 1.61 26.35
C LEU A 48 -5.60 2.25 25.05
N TRP A 49 -5.98 1.66 23.94
CA TRP A 49 -5.66 2.09 22.57
C TRP A 49 -6.95 1.98 21.76
N PRO A 50 -7.66 3.08 21.47
CA PRO A 50 -8.87 3.04 20.65
C PRO A 50 -8.57 2.31 19.32
N LEU A 51 -9.28 1.19 19.10
CA LEU A 51 -9.09 0.38 17.90
C LEU A 51 -9.88 0.99 16.75
N ASP A 52 -9.21 1.25 15.66
CA ASP A 52 -9.80 1.55 14.36
C ASP A 52 -10.14 0.28 13.58
N GLY A 53 -10.56 0.44 12.31
CA GLY A 53 -10.85 -0.70 11.43
C GLY A 53 -9.63 -1.61 11.21
N PHE A 54 -8.44 -1.03 11.10
CA PHE A 54 -7.18 -1.77 10.93
C PHE A 54 -6.82 -2.58 12.17
N GLY A 55 -7.02 -2.00 13.36
CA GLY A 55 -6.80 -2.71 14.63
C GLY A 55 -7.69 -3.93 14.78
N LEU A 56 -8.96 -3.85 14.34
CA LEU A 56 -9.85 -5.02 14.30
C LEU A 56 -9.37 -6.07 13.30
N ILE A 57 -8.95 -5.68 12.09
CA ILE A 57 -8.38 -6.58 11.10
C ILE A 57 -7.14 -7.28 11.68
N HIS A 58 -6.29 -6.56 12.42
CA HIS A 58 -5.10 -7.11 13.06
C HIS A 58 -5.45 -8.18 14.12
N VAL A 59 -6.49 -7.93 14.93
CA VAL A 59 -6.98 -8.95 15.89
C VAL A 59 -7.43 -10.22 15.17
N PHE A 60 -8.22 -10.10 14.10
CA PHE A 60 -8.67 -11.26 13.31
C PHE A 60 -7.50 -12.01 12.65
N TYR A 61 -6.54 -11.26 12.10
CA TYR A 61 -5.35 -11.83 11.52
C TYR A 61 -4.56 -12.67 12.54
N LEU A 62 -4.24 -12.11 13.71
CA LEU A 62 -3.51 -12.81 14.75
C LEU A 62 -4.30 -14.00 15.30
N ALA A 63 -5.62 -13.89 15.43
CA ALA A 63 -6.46 -15.02 15.83
C ALA A 63 -6.38 -16.17 14.80
N ALA A 64 -6.35 -15.84 13.51
CA ALA A 64 -6.24 -16.83 12.44
C ALA A 64 -4.84 -17.48 12.39
N VAL A 65 -3.75 -16.70 12.49
CA VAL A 65 -2.39 -17.23 12.28
C VAL A 65 -1.72 -17.74 13.55
N VAL A 66 -2.22 -17.37 14.74
CA VAL A 66 -1.64 -17.78 16.03
C VAL A 66 -2.61 -18.69 16.79
N SER A 67 -3.82 -18.17 17.12
CA SER A 67 -4.73 -18.92 18.00
C SER A 67 -5.31 -20.18 17.32
N LEU A 68 -5.71 -20.09 16.07
CA LEU A 68 -6.31 -21.22 15.34
C LEU A 68 -5.35 -22.40 15.14
N PRO A 69 -4.08 -22.21 14.71
CA PRO A 69 -3.12 -23.30 14.63
C PRO A 69 -2.90 -24.01 15.98
N MET A 70 -2.79 -23.24 17.09
CA MET A 70 -2.64 -23.82 18.42
C MET A 70 -3.85 -24.67 18.83
N PHE A 71 -5.07 -24.21 18.53
CA PHE A 71 -6.30 -24.97 18.75
C PHE A 71 -6.33 -26.26 17.93
N LEU A 72 -5.98 -26.19 16.63
CA LEU A 72 -5.96 -27.36 15.73
C LEU A 72 -4.94 -28.42 16.21
N VAL A 73 -3.74 -27.99 16.57
CA VAL A 73 -2.70 -28.88 17.12
C VAL A 73 -3.15 -29.51 18.45
N GLY A 74 -3.78 -28.74 19.34
CA GLY A 74 -4.36 -29.23 20.56
C GLY A 74 -5.44 -30.29 20.31
N GLY A 75 -6.30 -30.05 19.32
CA GLY A 75 -7.32 -31.00 18.88
C GLY A 75 -6.72 -32.33 18.36
N TRP A 76 -5.67 -32.24 17.56
CA TRP A 76 -4.92 -33.41 17.09
C TRP A 76 -4.34 -34.23 18.25
N PHE A 77 -3.69 -33.60 19.24
CA PHE A 77 -3.20 -34.29 20.42
C PHE A 77 -4.30 -34.97 21.22
N GLY A 78 -5.50 -34.35 21.31
CA GLY A 78 -6.67 -34.94 21.94
C GLY A 78 -7.13 -36.19 21.21
N LEU A 79 -7.21 -36.16 19.89
CA LEU A 79 -7.64 -37.27 19.05
C LEU A 79 -6.58 -38.39 18.93
N ARG A 80 -5.29 -38.04 19.01
CA ARG A 80 -4.19 -39.03 18.92
C ARG A 80 -4.28 -40.13 20.01
N ARG A 81 -4.87 -39.79 21.13
CA ARG A 81 -5.05 -40.74 22.27
C ARG A 81 -6.20 -41.68 22.09
N ASP A 82 -6.92 -41.62 20.97
CA ASP A 82 -8.04 -42.49 20.65
C ASP A 82 -7.68 -43.40 19.48
N ASP A 83 -7.53 -44.70 19.73
CA ASP A 83 -7.20 -45.67 18.69
C ASP A 83 -8.30 -45.80 17.63
N ARG A 84 -9.53 -45.36 17.94
CA ARG A 84 -10.66 -45.33 17.01
C ARG A 84 -10.79 -44.04 16.24
N ALA A 85 -9.94 -43.06 16.51
CA ALA A 85 -10.00 -41.76 15.81
C ALA A 85 -9.71 -41.95 14.31
N PRO A 86 -10.46 -41.26 13.44
CA PRO A 86 -10.31 -41.38 12.00
C PRO A 86 -8.93 -40.93 11.54
N ARG A 87 -8.44 -41.47 10.41
CA ARG A 87 -7.17 -41.04 9.80
C ARG A 87 -7.17 -39.55 9.41
N SER A 88 -8.35 -38.97 9.17
CA SER A 88 -8.52 -37.52 8.88
C SER A 88 -8.04 -36.59 10.01
N ARG A 89 -7.79 -37.14 11.23
CA ARG A 89 -7.17 -36.34 12.31
C ARG A 89 -5.85 -35.65 11.89
N TRP A 90 -5.14 -36.24 10.92
CA TRP A 90 -3.89 -35.63 10.40
C TRP A 90 -4.09 -34.37 9.56
N LEU A 91 -5.33 -34.07 9.14
CA LEU A 91 -5.67 -32.83 8.49
C LEU A 91 -5.48 -31.63 9.45
N LEU A 92 -5.68 -31.84 10.77
CA LEU A 92 -5.56 -30.74 11.74
C LEU A 92 -4.14 -30.14 11.79
N PRO A 93 -3.06 -30.91 12.01
CA PRO A 93 -1.72 -30.36 11.98
C PRO A 93 -1.30 -29.92 10.56
N ALA A 94 -1.78 -30.58 9.50
CA ALA A 94 -1.51 -30.14 8.13
C ALA A 94 -2.08 -28.74 7.87
N VAL A 95 -3.35 -28.50 8.22
CA VAL A 95 -4.00 -27.18 8.10
C VAL A 95 -3.30 -26.15 8.99
N ALA A 96 -2.97 -26.51 10.24
CA ALA A 96 -2.25 -25.61 11.14
C ALA A 96 -0.90 -25.18 10.55
N THR A 97 -0.11 -26.13 10.02
CA THR A 97 1.17 -25.84 9.36
C THR A 97 0.99 -24.95 8.12
N SER A 98 -0.03 -25.21 7.30
CA SER A 98 -0.33 -24.41 6.11
C SER A 98 -0.68 -22.97 6.49
N ILE A 99 -1.49 -22.76 7.54
CA ILE A 99 -1.84 -21.42 8.02
C ILE A 99 -0.59 -20.66 8.47
N VAL A 100 0.27 -21.31 9.27
CA VAL A 100 1.53 -20.69 9.72
C VAL A 100 2.45 -20.36 8.54
N ALA A 101 2.59 -21.30 7.59
CA ALA A 101 3.42 -21.07 6.40
C ALA A 101 2.91 -19.91 5.55
N VAL A 102 1.59 -19.81 5.34
CA VAL A 102 0.97 -18.66 4.64
C VAL A 102 1.19 -17.37 5.43
N GLY A 103 1.04 -17.39 6.75
CA GLY A 103 1.31 -16.23 7.60
C GLY A 103 2.76 -15.74 7.48
N ILE A 104 3.74 -16.65 7.52
CA ILE A 104 5.16 -16.31 7.32
C ILE A 104 5.39 -15.74 5.91
N TYR A 105 4.85 -16.39 4.89
CA TYR A 105 4.96 -15.92 3.51
C TYR A 105 4.42 -14.50 3.35
N ALA A 106 3.22 -14.25 3.88
CA ALA A 106 2.52 -12.98 3.77
C ALA A 106 3.23 -11.84 4.52
N THR A 107 3.96 -12.14 5.61
CA THR A 107 4.61 -11.10 6.45
C THR A 107 6.09 -10.91 6.15
N HIS A 108 6.81 -11.94 5.67
CA HIS A 108 8.26 -11.91 5.56
C HIS A 108 8.81 -12.16 4.15
N ILE A 109 7.95 -12.60 3.22
CA ILE A 109 8.41 -12.91 1.86
C ILE A 109 7.74 -12.00 0.84
N GLU A 110 6.42 -12.01 0.77
CA GLU A 110 5.70 -11.28 -0.28
C GLU A 110 5.86 -9.76 -0.20
N PRO A 111 5.91 -9.11 0.99
CA PRO A 111 6.12 -7.66 1.09
C PRO A 111 7.43 -7.14 0.48
N TYR A 112 8.39 -8.01 0.27
CA TYR A 112 9.71 -7.68 -0.29
C TYR A 112 9.91 -8.21 -1.72
N ARG A 113 8.83 -8.65 -2.38
CA ARG A 113 8.88 -9.17 -3.75
C ARG A 113 8.39 -8.11 -4.72
N LEU A 114 9.20 -7.08 -4.94
CA LEU A 114 8.88 -6.00 -5.87
C LEU A 114 8.49 -6.54 -7.24
N GLU A 115 7.43 -5.99 -7.81
CA GLU A 115 6.95 -6.23 -9.16
C GLU A 115 7.03 -4.94 -9.96
N ILE A 116 7.49 -5.02 -11.20
CA ILE A 116 7.51 -3.89 -12.13
C ILE A 116 6.34 -4.08 -13.09
N VAL A 117 5.33 -3.22 -12.95
CA VAL A 117 4.14 -3.22 -13.82
C VAL A 117 4.42 -2.29 -14.99
N ARG A 118 4.41 -2.85 -16.22
CA ARG A 118 4.70 -2.08 -17.44
C ARG A 118 3.44 -1.91 -18.25
N GLU A 119 3.15 -0.66 -18.60
CA GLU A 119 2.00 -0.27 -19.41
C GLU A 119 2.46 0.63 -20.55
N GLN A 120 1.70 0.62 -21.64
CA GLN A 120 1.96 1.46 -22.80
C GLN A 120 0.70 2.23 -23.15
N ILE A 121 0.85 3.54 -23.32
CA ILE A 121 -0.23 4.43 -23.76
C ILE A 121 0.18 5.03 -25.10
N VAL A 122 -0.65 4.80 -26.11
CA VAL A 122 -0.50 5.42 -27.43
C VAL A 122 -1.22 6.77 -27.39
N SER A 123 -0.52 7.85 -27.72
CA SER A 123 -1.11 9.19 -27.77
C SER A 123 -0.66 9.93 -29.02
N ALA A 124 -1.64 10.50 -29.74
CA ALA A 124 -1.38 11.34 -30.90
C ALA A 124 -0.81 12.73 -30.54
N GLN A 125 -0.78 13.08 -29.26
CA GLN A 125 -0.32 14.37 -28.75
C GLN A 125 1.20 14.39 -28.55
N ILE A 126 1.85 13.22 -28.54
CA ILE A 126 3.30 13.14 -28.31
C ILE A 126 4.07 12.86 -29.59
N SER A 127 5.22 13.49 -29.71
CA SER A 127 6.11 13.38 -30.86
C SER A 127 7.27 12.41 -30.64
N GLU A 128 7.68 12.22 -29.39
CA GLU A 128 8.78 11.34 -28.96
C GLU A 128 8.33 10.48 -27.78
N PRO A 129 8.82 9.22 -27.66
CA PRO A 129 8.48 8.38 -26.54
C PRO A 129 8.87 9.03 -25.21
N VAL A 130 8.00 8.92 -24.20
CA VAL A 130 8.24 9.39 -22.83
C VAL A 130 8.03 8.24 -21.87
N ARG A 131 9.05 7.93 -21.07
CA ARG A 131 8.98 6.91 -20.02
C ARG A 131 8.81 7.55 -18.66
N ILE A 132 7.72 7.23 -18.01
CA ILE A 132 7.42 7.68 -16.66
C ILE A 132 7.44 6.48 -15.71
N VAL A 133 8.17 6.60 -14.60
CA VAL A 133 8.10 5.62 -13.52
C VAL A 133 7.26 6.18 -12.37
N VAL A 134 6.30 5.38 -11.92
CA VAL A 134 5.39 5.73 -10.82
C VAL A 134 5.77 4.95 -9.58
N LEU A 135 5.96 5.69 -8.49
CA LEU A 135 6.22 5.21 -7.14
C LEU A 135 5.16 5.76 -6.19
N SER A 136 4.76 5.02 -5.17
CA SER A 136 3.96 5.53 -4.05
C SER A 136 4.09 4.65 -2.81
N ASP A 137 3.53 5.13 -1.71
CA ASP A 137 3.30 4.35 -0.51
C ASP A 137 4.57 3.59 -0.06
N ILE A 138 5.71 4.30 0.05
CA ILE A 138 6.90 3.77 0.74
C ILE A 138 6.52 3.50 2.19
N GLN A 139 5.80 4.44 2.79
CA GLN A 139 5.03 4.32 4.03
C GLN A 139 5.78 3.55 5.12
N ASN A 140 7.09 3.84 5.23
CA ASN A 140 7.94 3.20 6.22
C ASN A 140 8.22 4.13 7.42
N SER A 141 8.62 3.55 8.53
CA SER A 141 9.11 4.27 9.71
C SER A 141 10.64 4.39 9.75
N SER A 142 11.32 3.70 8.85
CA SER A 142 12.79 3.73 8.70
C SER A 142 13.15 3.24 7.31
N VAL A 143 14.20 3.76 6.74
CA VAL A 143 14.76 3.31 5.47
C VAL A 143 15.71 2.15 5.72
N GLY A 144 15.64 1.11 4.88
CA GLY A 144 16.50 -0.07 4.92
C GLY A 144 16.94 -0.51 3.53
N ASP A 145 17.56 -1.68 3.45
CA ASP A 145 18.08 -2.22 2.18
C ASP A 145 17.01 -2.35 1.09
N TYR A 146 15.78 -2.70 1.50
CA TYR A 146 14.68 -2.88 0.56
C TYR A 146 14.27 -1.58 -0.13
N GLU A 147 14.23 -0.46 0.57
CA GLU A 147 13.89 0.84 -0.01
C GLU A 147 14.97 1.25 -1.04
N TYR A 148 16.24 0.98 -0.77
CA TYR A 148 17.32 1.20 -1.76
C TYR A 148 17.20 0.25 -2.96
N GLU A 149 16.85 -1.04 -2.77
CA GLU A 149 16.57 -1.97 -3.86
C GLU A 149 15.43 -1.47 -4.77
N VAL A 150 14.41 -0.81 -4.20
CA VAL A 150 13.34 -0.17 -4.96
C VAL A 150 13.88 1.00 -5.79
N MET A 151 14.73 1.86 -5.21
CA MET A 151 15.35 2.97 -5.96
C MET A 151 16.24 2.45 -7.09
N ASP A 152 17.02 1.42 -6.84
CA ASP A 152 17.83 0.74 -7.88
C ASP A 152 16.96 0.22 -9.03
N ALA A 153 15.81 -0.38 -8.70
CA ALA A 153 14.87 -0.85 -9.71
C ALA A 153 14.29 0.29 -10.55
N ILE A 154 13.99 1.44 -9.94
CA ILE A 154 13.52 2.65 -10.66
C ILE A 154 14.62 3.17 -11.58
N ILE A 155 15.85 3.33 -11.08
CA ILE A 155 17.00 3.81 -11.86
C ILE A 155 17.27 2.89 -13.05
N ALA A 156 17.17 1.58 -12.86
CA ALA A 156 17.40 0.58 -13.92
C ALA A 156 16.38 0.63 -15.06
N GLU A 157 15.21 1.23 -14.85
CA GLU A 157 14.20 1.45 -15.90
C GLU A 157 14.54 2.66 -16.78
N GLU A 158 15.57 3.45 -16.44
CA GLU A 158 16.00 4.64 -17.19
C GLU A 158 14.83 5.60 -17.49
N PRO A 159 14.09 6.06 -16.45
CA PRO A 159 12.94 6.94 -16.65
C PRO A 159 13.35 8.34 -17.12
N ASP A 160 12.50 8.97 -17.92
CA ASP A 160 12.58 10.39 -18.22
C ASP A 160 12.06 11.25 -17.06
N LEU A 161 11.13 10.68 -16.28
CA LEU A 161 10.53 11.33 -15.11
C LEU A 161 10.05 10.29 -14.10
N VAL A 162 10.21 10.60 -12.82
CA VAL A 162 9.62 9.80 -11.73
C VAL A 162 8.49 10.59 -11.09
N LEU A 163 7.32 9.95 -10.91
CA LEU A 163 6.17 10.48 -10.20
C LEU A 163 5.98 9.71 -8.89
N MET A 164 5.85 10.44 -7.79
CA MET A 164 5.57 9.85 -6.49
C MET A 164 4.19 10.30 -5.99
N ALA A 165 3.28 9.34 -5.92
CA ALA A 165 1.88 9.56 -5.57
C ALA A 165 1.61 9.47 -4.06
N GLY A 166 2.45 10.13 -3.25
CA GLY A 166 2.25 10.29 -1.81
C GLY A 166 2.65 9.11 -0.93
N ASP A 167 2.41 9.27 0.36
CA ASP A 167 2.70 8.33 1.45
C ASP A 167 4.17 7.89 1.47
N LEU A 168 5.08 8.89 1.53
CA LEU A 168 6.51 8.64 1.64
C LEU A 168 6.85 7.96 2.98
N TRP A 169 6.25 8.44 4.08
CA TRP A 169 6.50 7.93 5.43
C TRP A 169 5.22 7.75 6.23
N GLN A 170 5.31 6.95 7.28
CA GLN A 170 4.26 6.84 8.29
C GLN A 170 4.89 6.82 9.67
N LEU A 171 5.21 8.03 10.14
CA LEU A 171 5.93 8.29 11.38
C LEU A 171 5.07 9.10 12.34
N PRO A 172 5.10 8.77 13.65
CA PRO A 172 4.56 9.71 14.61
C PRO A 172 5.39 11.00 14.63
N PRO A 173 4.77 12.17 14.87
CA PRO A 173 5.42 13.48 14.81
C PRO A 173 6.71 13.62 15.62
N TRP A 174 6.80 12.94 16.76
CA TRP A 174 7.96 13.01 17.65
C TRP A 174 9.16 12.18 17.17
N GLU A 175 8.98 11.27 16.21
CA GLU A 175 10.06 10.50 15.59
C GLU A 175 10.63 11.17 14.35
N TRP A 176 9.86 12.11 13.75
CA TRP A 176 10.19 12.83 12.54
C TRP A 176 11.61 13.42 12.50
N PRO A 177 12.06 14.22 13.52
CA PRO A 177 13.37 14.88 13.44
C PRO A 177 14.56 13.92 13.39
N GLN A 178 14.34 12.65 13.74
CA GLN A 178 15.39 11.62 13.79
C GLN A 178 15.42 10.80 12.50
N GLN A 179 14.30 10.67 11.83
CA GLN A 179 14.14 9.76 10.68
C GLN A 179 14.14 10.48 9.33
N ILE A 180 13.89 11.79 9.30
CA ILE A 180 13.81 12.54 8.04
C ILE A 180 15.08 12.41 7.19
N HIS A 181 16.24 12.35 7.84
CA HIS A 181 17.52 12.25 7.13
C HIS A 181 17.65 10.97 6.30
N ASP A 182 17.10 9.85 6.79
CA ASP A 182 17.14 8.59 6.05
C ASP A 182 16.31 8.69 4.77
N PHE A 183 15.17 9.39 4.81
CA PHE A 183 14.35 9.63 3.62
C PHE A 183 14.97 10.67 2.68
N GLU A 184 15.63 11.70 3.22
CA GLU A 184 16.40 12.67 2.44
C GLU A 184 17.51 11.96 1.66
N ASP A 185 18.27 11.09 2.32
CA ASP A 185 19.35 10.32 1.72
C ASP A 185 18.82 9.35 0.65
N LEU A 186 17.67 8.70 0.91
CA LEU A 186 17.02 7.80 -0.05
C LEU A 186 16.59 8.53 -1.33
N LEU A 187 15.94 9.70 -1.21
CA LEU A 187 15.51 10.48 -2.38
C LEU A 187 16.69 11.14 -3.10
N ALA A 188 17.72 11.55 -2.37
CA ALA A 188 18.95 12.04 -2.96
C ALA A 188 19.63 10.95 -3.80
N TYR A 189 19.69 9.72 -3.27
CA TYR A 189 20.19 8.56 -4.00
C TYR A 189 19.42 8.31 -5.29
N LEU A 190 18.07 8.31 -5.23
CA LEU A 190 17.24 8.19 -6.44
C LEU A 190 17.60 9.26 -7.47
N LEU A 191 17.72 10.52 -7.03
CA LEU A 191 18.00 11.65 -7.93
C LEU A 191 19.43 11.64 -8.49
N GLU A 192 20.36 10.87 -7.98
CA GLU A 192 21.65 10.66 -8.64
C GLU A 192 21.49 9.89 -9.95
N GLY A 193 20.47 8.98 -10.03
CA GLY A 193 20.25 8.08 -11.16
C GLY A 193 19.09 8.47 -12.08
N VAL A 194 18.26 9.48 -11.74
CA VAL A 194 17.10 9.88 -12.55
C VAL A 194 17.11 11.38 -12.87
N PRO A 195 16.47 11.82 -13.98
CA PRO A 195 16.45 13.24 -14.37
C PRO A 195 15.68 14.13 -13.41
N GLY A 196 14.56 13.66 -12.87
CA GLY A 196 13.70 14.44 -11.98
C GLY A 196 12.66 13.61 -11.25
N LEU A 197 12.13 14.18 -10.16
CA LEU A 197 11.12 13.59 -9.29
C LEU A 197 10.03 14.62 -9.01
N VAL A 198 8.78 14.28 -9.30
CA VAL A 198 7.60 15.09 -8.93
C VAL A 198 6.79 14.33 -7.92
N MET A 199 6.42 14.97 -6.83
CA MET A 199 5.76 14.36 -5.68
C MET A 199 4.49 15.12 -5.30
N VAL A 200 3.52 14.40 -4.75
CA VAL A 200 2.39 14.93 -3.99
C VAL A 200 2.38 14.33 -2.59
N ASP A 201 1.63 14.91 -1.66
CA ASP A 201 1.46 14.33 -0.33
C ASP A 201 0.42 13.19 -0.33
N GLY A 202 0.53 12.34 0.67
CA GLY A 202 -0.44 11.29 0.96
C GLY A 202 -1.07 11.43 2.34
N ASP A 203 -1.90 10.48 2.71
CA ASP A 203 -2.68 10.50 3.97
C ASP A 203 -1.81 10.38 5.22
N SER A 204 -0.69 9.67 5.13
CA SER A 204 0.23 9.45 6.24
C SER A 204 1.32 10.50 6.32
N ASP A 205 1.44 11.36 5.32
CA ASP A 205 2.48 12.36 5.23
C ASP A 205 2.19 13.59 6.08
N TRP A 206 3.28 14.26 6.47
CA TRP A 206 3.25 15.52 7.18
C TRP A 206 3.62 16.66 6.24
N PRO A 207 2.72 17.56 5.90
CA PRO A 207 2.98 18.64 4.93
C PRO A 207 4.22 19.48 5.28
N ASP A 208 4.38 19.83 6.57
CA ASP A 208 5.52 20.66 7.02
C ASP A 208 6.89 19.96 6.81
N GLY A 209 6.90 18.64 6.61
CA GLY A 209 8.11 17.87 6.35
C GLY A 209 8.61 17.99 4.92
N TYR A 210 7.72 18.15 3.96
CA TYR A 210 8.09 18.22 2.55
C TYR A 210 8.90 19.45 2.20
N ASP A 211 8.64 20.60 2.82
CA ASP A 211 9.44 21.82 2.60
C ASP A 211 10.91 21.62 2.97
N GLN A 212 11.18 20.91 4.06
CA GLN A 212 12.54 20.57 4.49
C GLN A 212 13.17 19.54 3.55
N LEU A 213 12.40 18.53 3.16
CA LEU A 213 12.84 17.47 2.25
C LEU A 213 13.27 18.06 0.89
N VAL A 214 12.41 18.85 0.24
CA VAL A 214 12.70 19.45 -1.07
C VAL A 214 13.91 20.38 -1.02
N GLN A 215 14.07 21.18 0.05
CA GLN A 215 15.24 22.04 0.21
C GLN A 215 16.55 21.26 0.26
N ARG A 216 16.56 20.05 0.80
CA ARG A 216 17.76 19.23 0.94
C ARG A 216 18.00 18.32 -0.26
N VAL A 217 16.95 17.72 -0.80
CA VAL A 217 17.02 16.81 -1.94
C VAL A 217 17.41 17.56 -3.23
N GLY A 218 17.06 18.85 -3.31
CA GLY A 218 17.58 19.75 -4.34
C GLY A 218 16.62 20.01 -5.50
N PRO A 219 17.04 20.84 -6.48
CA PRO A 219 16.14 21.46 -7.47
C PRO A 219 15.57 20.52 -8.54
N ARG A 220 16.00 19.26 -8.56
CA ARG A 220 15.41 18.22 -9.45
C ARG A 220 14.25 17.48 -8.80
N SER A 221 13.92 17.80 -7.56
CA SER A 221 12.72 17.35 -6.88
C SER A 221 11.71 18.49 -6.81
N LEU A 222 10.46 18.19 -7.11
CA LEU A 222 9.36 19.14 -7.07
C LEU A 222 8.22 18.52 -6.26
N PHE A 223 7.69 19.30 -5.35
CA PHE A 223 6.51 18.93 -4.59
C PHE A 223 5.33 19.80 -5.03
N LEU A 224 4.25 19.19 -5.47
CA LEU A 224 3.05 19.87 -5.94
C LEU A 224 1.94 19.75 -4.89
N PHE A 225 1.51 20.89 -4.38
CA PHE A 225 0.44 20.98 -3.40
C PHE A 225 -0.70 21.82 -3.97
N ASP A 226 -1.62 21.21 -4.71
CA ASP A 226 -2.64 21.88 -5.51
C ASP A 226 -2.02 22.90 -6.50
N GLU A 227 -0.95 22.50 -7.15
CA GLU A 227 -0.17 23.32 -8.09
C GLU A 227 0.09 22.55 -9.38
N THR A 228 0.49 23.27 -10.41
CA THR A 228 0.90 22.70 -11.70
C THR A 228 2.38 22.98 -11.96
N SER A 229 3.01 22.04 -12.67
CA SER A 229 4.36 22.21 -13.19
C SER A 229 4.42 21.82 -14.64
N GLU A 230 5.28 22.53 -15.38
CA GLU A 230 5.60 22.21 -16.76
C GLU A 230 7.07 21.81 -16.84
N THR A 231 7.35 20.72 -17.55
CA THR A 231 8.72 20.25 -17.84
C THR A 231 8.81 19.76 -19.27
N PHE A 232 10.03 19.46 -19.73
CA PHE A 232 10.28 18.92 -21.05
C PHE A 232 11.08 17.62 -20.95
N VAL A 233 10.68 16.64 -21.74
CA VAL A 233 11.41 15.39 -22.00
C VAL A 233 11.80 15.44 -23.48
N GLY A 234 13.09 15.66 -23.78
CA GLY A 234 13.47 16.03 -25.14
C GLY A 234 12.73 17.28 -25.58
N ASP A 235 12.03 17.19 -26.70
CA ASP A 235 11.16 18.29 -27.20
C ASP A 235 9.69 18.14 -26.74
N GLN A 236 9.33 17.04 -26.06
CA GLN A 236 7.97 16.79 -25.59
C GLN A 236 7.68 17.62 -24.33
N ARG A 237 6.63 18.43 -24.41
CA ARG A 237 6.09 19.15 -23.25
C ARG A 237 5.28 18.22 -22.36
N VAL A 238 5.51 18.27 -21.05
CA VAL A 238 4.75 17.52 -20.04
C VAL A 238 4.23 18.50 -19.00
N VAL A 239 2.91 18.52 -18.81
CA VAL A 239 2.24 19.36 -17.83
C VAL A 239 1.66 18.44 -16.75
N ILE A 240 2.10 18.66 -15.50
CA ILE A 240 1.70 17.83 -14.36
C ILE A 240 0.92 18.71 -13.38
N GLY A 241 -0.30 18.28 -13.06
CA GLY A 241 -1.08 18.86 -11.98
C GLY A 241 -1.01 17.98 -10.75
N GLY A 242 -0.62 18.54 -9.60
CA GLY A 242 -0.66 17.85 -8.32
C GLY A 242 -1.97 18.14 -7.59
N ALA A 243 -2.73 17.09 -7.27
CA ALA A 243 -3.91 17.18 -6.40
C ALA A 243 -3.53 16.72 -5.01
N ALA A 244 -3.40 17.65 -4.07
CA ALA A 244 -3.07 17.35 -2.69
C ALA A 244 -4.17 16.50 -2.06
N ARG A 245 -3.81 15.33 -1.53
CA ARG A 245 -4.70 14.33 -0.89
C ARG A 245 -5.94 13.93 -1.69
N GLY A 246 -6.34 14.68 -2.71
CA GLY A 246 -7.49 14.35 -3.59
C GLY A 246 -8.86 14.35 -2.89
N GLU A 247 -9.01 15.05 -1.75
CA GLU A 247 -10.23 14.97 -0.96
C GLU A 247 -11.24 16.09 -1.22
N ASP A 248 -10.79 17.30 -1.68
CA ASP A 248 -11.57 18.48 -1.36
C ASP A 248 -12.27 19.18 -2.51
N ASN A 249 -12.05 18.84 -3.78
CA ASN A 249 -12.57 19.69 -4.87
C ASN A 249 -12.41 21.19 -4.52
N SER A 250 -11.25 21.53 -3.99
CA SER A 250 -10.92 22.88 -3.50
C SER A 250 -10.86 23.86 -4.67
N PRO A 251 -10.94 25.18 -4.45
CA PRO A 251 -10.70 26.14 -5.51
C PRO A 251 -9.31 25.99 -6.15
N ALA A 252 -8.30 25.57 -5.36
CA ALA A 252 -6.94 25.36 -5.85
C ALA A 252 -6.88 24.11 -6.75
N GLU A 253 -7.45 22.99 -6.33
CA GLU A 253 -7.55 21.77 -7.15
C GLU A 253 -8.28 22.04 -8.47
N ARG A 254 -9.39 22.81 -8.45
CA ARG A 254 -10.07 23.21 -9.69
C ARG A 254 -9.19 24.04 -10.62
N ALA A 255 -8.37 24.95 -10.08
CA ALA A 255 -7.43 25.72 -10.88
C ALA A 255 -6.34 24.84 -11.51
N VAL A 256 -5.92 23.76 -10.82
CA VAL A 256 -5.04 22.72 -11.38
C VAL A 256 -5.70 22.05 -12.59
N LEU A 257 -6.95 21.59 -12.46
CA LEU A 257 -7.68 20.98 -13.57
C LEU A 257 -7.89 21.94 -14.74
N GLU A 258 -8.29 23.20 -14.48
CA GLU A 258 -8.43 24.22 -15.50
C GLU A 258 -7.10 24.46 -16.25
N THR A 259 -5.96 24.39 -15.56
CA THR A 259 -4.64 24.53 -16.19
C THR A 259 -4.29 23.33 -17.06
N LEU A 260 -4.58 22.12 -16.61
CA LEU A 260 -4.37 20.90 -17.41
C LEU A 260 -5.23 20.91 -18.68
N VAL A 261 -6.50 21.24 -18.55
CA VAL A 261 -7.44 21.36 -19.69
C VAL A 261 -7.04 22.45 -20.68
N ALA A 262 -6.43 23.54 -20.20
CA ALA A 262 -5.96 24.65 -21.03
C ALA A 262 -4.53 24.41 -21.57
N ALA A 263 -3.90 23.27 -21.31
CA ALA A 263 -2.58 22.97 -21.83
C ALA A 263 -2.59 22.90 -23.36
N PRO A 264 -1.46 23.20 -24.02
CA PRO A 264 -1.36 23.07 -25.48
C PRO A 264 -1.69 21.65 -25.96
N ASP A 265 -2.30 21.55 -27.15
CA ASP A 265 -2.71 20.26 -27.76
C ASP A 265 -1.55 19.27 -27.98
N ASP A 266 -0.30 19.72 -27.97
CA ASP A 266 0.92 18.92 -28.07
C ASP A 266 1.57 18.59 -26.72
N ALA A 267 0.92 18.94 -25.61
CA ALA A 267 1.41 18.63 -24.27
C ALA A 267 0.85 17.29 -23.79
N LEU A 268 1.71 16.50 -23.15
CA LEU A 268 1.29 15.36 -22.33
C LEU A 268 0.79 15.89 -20.98
N THR A 269 -0.45 15.59 -20.63
CA THR A 269 -1.12 16.09 -19.42
C THR A 269 -1.32 14.99 -18.39
N ILE A 270 -0.83 15.21 -17.17
CA ILE A 270 -0.90 14.20 -16.09
C ILE A 270 -1.49 14.84 -14.84
N LEU A 271 -2.53 14.22 -14.30
CA LEU A 271 -3.05 14.55 -12.97
C LEU A 271 -2.47 13.55 -11.95
N LEU A 272 -1.57 14.04 -11.08
CA LEU A 272 -0.96 13.25 -10.02
C LEU A 272 -1.70 13.50 -8.71
N GLY A 273 -2.25 12.47 -8.12
CA GLY A 273 -2.89 12.50 -6.80
C GLY A 273 -2.48 11.32 -5.94
N HIS A 274 -2.87 11.32 -4.67
CA HIS A 274 -2.62 10.16 -3.81
C HIS A 274 -3.78 9.18 -3.87
N ARG A 275 -5.01 9.63 -3.65
CA ARG A 275 -6.20 8.76 -3.64
C ARG A 275 -6.75 8.57 -5.06
N PRO A 276 -7.06 7.33 -5.47
CA PRO A 276 -7.62 7.06 -6.81
C PRO A 276 -8.93 7.81 -7.09
N ALA A 277 -9.67 8.23 -6.08
CA ALA A 277 -10.89 9.03 -6.24
C ALA A 277 -10.66 10.36 -6.97
N VAL A 278 -9.41 10.80 -7.10
CA VAL A 278 -9.05 11.96 -7.94
C VAL A 278 -9.48 11.79 -9.40
N VAL A 279 -9.63 10.55 -9.89
CA VAL A 279 -10.09 10.26 -11.25
C VAL A 279 -11.51 10.76 -11.52
N PHE A 280 -12.33 10.99 -10.50
CA PHE A 280 -13.68 11.54 -10.64
C PHE A 280 -13.70 13.07 -10.77
N ARG A 281 -12.54 13.74 -10.78
CA ARG A 281 -12.44 15.20 -10.92
C ARG A 281 -12.48 15.64 -12.38
N PRO A 282 -11.64 15.10 -13.29
CA PRO A 282 -11.75 15.39 -14.71
C PRO A 282 -12.96 14.70 -15.33
N ASP A 283 -13.45 15.29 -16.43
CA ASP A 283 -14.39 14.65 -17.34
C ASP A 283 -13.63 14.05 -18.53
N ALA A 284 -14.16 13.03 -19.16
CA ALA A 284 -13.54 12.44 -20.35
C ALA A 284 -13.31 13.46 -21.50
N SER A 285 -14.10 14.53 -21.54
CA SER A 285 -13.94 15.62 -22.50
C SER A 285 -12.79 16.60 -22.15
N ASP A 286 -12.24 16.53 -20.94
CA ASP A 286 -11.14 17.40 -20.52
C ASP A 286 -9.81 17.05 -21.19
N GLY A 287 -9.69 15.84 -21.77
CA GLY A 287 -8.53 15.43 -22.55
C GLY A 287 -7.28 15.20 -21.74
N ILE A 288 -7.41 14.86 -20.43
CA ILE A 288 -6.26 14.49 -19.58
C ILE A 288 -5.76 13.12 -19.99
N ASP A 289 -4.47 13.03 -20.31
CA ASP A 289 -3.87 11.80 -20.85
C ASP A 289 -3.73 10.70 -19.79
N LEU A 290 -3.48 11.07 -18.53
CA LEU A 290 -3.34 10.09 -17.45
C LEU A 290 -3.61 10.70 -16.08
N VAL A 291 -4.38 9.97 -15.27
CA VAL A 291 -4.43 10.15 -13.82
C VAL A 291 -3.51 9.12 -13.16
N VAL A 292 -2.72 9.53 -12.18
CA VAL A 292 -1.81 8.66 -11.43
C VAL A 292 -2.18 8.70 -9.95
N ALA A 293 -2.28 7.53 -9.31
CA ALA A 293 -2.60 7.44 -7.89
C ALA A 293 -1.94 6.24 -7.18
N GLY A 294 -1.95 6.26 -5.84
CA GLY A 294 -1.49 5.22 -4.93
C GLY A 294 -2.58 4.78 -3.94
N HIS A 295 -2.29 4.89 -2.63
CA HIS A 295 -3.19 4.74 -1.49
C HIS A 295 -3.75 3.34 -1.21
N THR A 296 -4.15 2.60 -2.23
CA THR A 296 -4.94 1.37 -2.05
C THR A 296 -4.12 0.17 -1.60
N HIS A 297 -2.81 0.22 -1.79
CA HIS A 297 -1.89 -0.94 -1.64
C HIS A 297 -2.39 -2.21 -2.38
N GLY A 298 -3.25 -2.06 -3.39
CA GLY A 298 -3.96 -3.18 -4.01
C GLY A 298 -4.84 -3.97 -3.03
N GLY A 299 -5.23 -3.34 -1.89
CA GLY A 299 -5.92 -3.95 -0.75
C GLY A 299 -5.04 -4.79 0.16
N GLN A 300 -3.72 -4.84 -0.04
CA GLN A 300 -2.71 -5.66 0.69
C GLN A 300 -2.98 -7.18 0.68
N VAL A 301 -4.23 -7.60 0.61
CA VAL A 301 -4.67 -9.01 0.54
C VAL A 301 -5.61 -9.18 -0.64
N SER A 302 -5.30 -10.11 -1.53
CA SER A 302 -6.18 -10.49 -2.63
C SER A 302 -6.55 -11.95 -2.53
N VAL A 303 -7.85 -12.23 -2.59
CA VAL A 303 -8.37 -13.60 -2.59
C VAL A 303 -8.44 -14.10 -4.04
N PRO A 304 -7.89 -15.28 -4.36
CA PRO A 304 -7.97 -15.83 -5.70
C PRO A 304 -9.41 -15.83 -6.23
N PHE A 305 -9.60 -15.38 -7.47
CA PHE A 305 -10.88 -15.26 -8.19
C PHE A 305 -11.86 -14.21 -7.63
N PHE A 306 -11.58 -13.59 -6.49
CA PHE A 306 -12.43 -12.57 -5.88
C PHE A 306 -11.80 -11.18 -5.88
N GLY A 307 -10.47 -11.10 -5.88
CA GLY A 307 -9.72 -9.85 -5.74
C GLY A 307 -9.60 -9.38 -4.29
N PRO A 308 -9.20 -8.12 -4.08
CA PRO A 308 -9.07 -7.55 -2.74
C PRO A 308 -10.44 -7.39 -2.08
N PRO A 309 -10.65 -7.95 -0.86
CA PRO A 309 -11.93 -7.84 -0.18
C PRO A 309 -12.19 -6.44 0.38
N ILE A 310 -11.15 -5.69 0.69
CA ILE A 310 -11.18 -4.34 1.26
C ILE A 310 -10.13 -3.50 0.55
N THR A 311 -10.51 -2.31 0.07
CA THR A 311 -9.61 -1.39 -0.62
C THR A 311 -9.60 0.02 -0.02
N PHE A 312 -10.55 0.31 0.85
CA PHE A 312 -10.77 1.65 1.44
C PHE A 312 -10.79 2.78 0.39
N SER A 313 -11.27 2.48 -0.81
CA SER A 313 -11.32 3.41 -1.93
C SER A 313 -12.71 3.43 -2.56
N GLU A 314 -13.08 4.56 -3.15
CA GLU A 314 -14.35 4.79 -3.83
C GLU A 314 -14.38 4.25 -5.25
N VAL A 315 -13.19 4.06 -5.87
CA VAL A 315 -13.11 3.50 -7.22
C VAL A 315 -13.51 2.02 -7.26
N PRO A 316 -13.91 1.48 -8.41
CA PRO A 316 -14.16 0.06 -8.59
C PRO A 316 -13.01 -0.81 -8.05
N ARG A 317 -13.35 -1.98 -7.53
CA ARG A 317 -12.38 -2.88 -6.88
C ARG A 317 -11.22 -3.28 -7.80
N GLU A 318 -11.50 -3.50 -9.07
CA GLU A 318 -10.50 -3.81 -10.09
C GLU A 318 -9.51 -2.66 -10.29
N VAL A 319 -9.97 -1.42 -10.28
CA VAL A 319 -9.11 -0.23 -10.34
C VAL A 319 -8.27 -0.12 -9.07
N ALA A 320 -8.89 -0.28 -7.90
CA ALA A 320 -8.19 -0.27 -6.62
C ALA A 320 -7.19 -1.42 -6.44
N ALA A 321 -7.29 -2.51 -7.21
CA ALA A 321 -6.32 -3.59 -7.23
C ALA A 321 -5.00 -3.21 -7.91
N GLY A 322 -4.95 -2.07 -8.60
CA GLY A 322 -3.76 -1.53 -9.27
C GLY A 322 -3.68 -1.86 -10.75
N GLY A 323 -2.82 -1.13 -11.46
CA GLY A 323 -2.61 -1.20 -12.90
C GLY A 323 -3.29 -0.06 -13.67
N LEU A 324 -3.25 -0.13 -14.99
CA LEU A 324 -3.86 0.84 -15.89
C LEU A 324 -5.32 0.46 -16.15
N HIS A 325 -6.21 1.42 -15.96
CA HIS A 325 -7.66 1.28 -16.16
C HIS A 325 -8.23 2.53 -16.83
N GLU A 326 -9.51 2.48 -17.12
CA GLU A 326 -10.30 3.63 -17.57
C GLU A 326 -11.54 3.74 -16.66
N VAL A 327 -11.78 4.91 -16.13
CA VAL A 327 -12.94 5.22 -15.28
C VAL A 327 -13.68 6.38 -15.90
N ASP A 328 -14.92 6.15 -16.34
CA ASP A 328 -15.76 7.13 -17.01
C ASP A 328 -15.09 7.82 -18.22
N GLY A 329 -14.22 7.09 -18.93
CA GLY A 329 -13.47 7.58 -20.10
C GLY A 329 -12.17 8.30 -19.75
N VAL A 330 -11.76 8.34 -18.48
CA VAL A 330 -10.50 8.93 -18.02
C VAL A 330 -9.49 7.83 -17.71
N PRO A 331 -8.29 7.82 -18.34
CA PRO A 331 -7.26 6.84 -18.03
C PRO A 331 -6.70 7.07 -16.63
N ILE A 332 -6.56 5.99 -15.86
CA ILE A 332 -5.94 6.02 -14.53
C ILE A 332 -4.97 4.86 -14.36
N PHE A 333 -3.78 5.16 -13.84
CA PHE A 333 -2.85 4.17 -13.32
C PHE A 333 -2.82 4.23 -11.79
N VAL A 334 -3.13 3.11 -11.14
CA VAL A 334 -3.04 2.97 -9.69
C VAL A 334 -1.87 2.06 -9.35
N THR A 335 -0.88 2.58 -8.62
CA THR A 335 0.21 1.75 -8.10
C THR A 335 -0.21 1.03 -6.83
N ARG A 336 0.29 -0.18 -6.62
CA ARG A 336 0.08 -0.94 -5.38
C ARG A 336 1.00 -0.51 -4.24
N GLY A 337 1.83 0.52 -4.49
CA GLY A 337 2.80 0.99 -3.53
C GLY A 337 3.88 -0.04 -3.19
N VAL A 338 4.94 0.39 -2.56
CA VAL A 338 6.09 -0.47 -2.22
C VAL A 338 6.12 -0.87 -0.75
N GLY A 339 5.51 -0.09 0.14
CA GLY A 339 5.41 -0.38 1.56
C GLY A 339 4.12 -1.10 1.97
N MET A 340 3.69 -0.86 3.18
CA MET A 340 2.47 -1.45 3.79
C MET A 340 1.84 -0.44 4.73
N GLU A 341 0.50 -0.44 4.82
CA GLU A 341 -0.21 0.29 5.87
C GLU A 341 0.32 -0.09 7.26
N ARG A 342 0.57 0.90 8.08
CA ARG A 342 1.17 0.74 9.42
C ARG A 342 0.16 1.05 10.53
N HIS A 343 0.58 1.73 11.59
CA HIS A 343 -0.21 2.00 12.78
C HIS A 343 -0.80 0.73 13.39
N GLN A 344 -2.11 0.54 13.26
CA GLN A 344 -2.80 -0.61 13.80
C GLN A 344 -2.96 -1.76 12.81
N ALA A 345 -2.60 -1.56 11.53
CA ALA A 345 -2.70 -2.58 10.50
C ALA A 345 -1.71 -3.74 10.71
N PRO A 346 -2.08 -4.98 10.36
CA PRO A 346 -1.12 -6.06 10.30
C PRO A 346 -0.17 -5.83 9.12
N GLN A 347 1.13 -5.90 9.39
CA GLN A 347 2.18 -5.71 8.39
C GLN A 347 2.28 -6.95 7.50
N LEU A 348 1.50 -7.01 6.42
CA LEU A 348 1.46 -8.16 5.52
C LEU A 348 1.00 -7.77 4.11
N ARG A 349 1.43 -8.56 3.13
CA ARG A 349 0.86 -8.63 1.80
C ARG A 349 0.60 -10.09 1.44
N PHE A 350 -0.54 -10.38 0.83
CA PHE A 350 -0.87 -11.73 0.40
C PHE A 350 -1.54 -11.72 -0.97
N ASN A 351 -0.88 -12.33 -1.95
CA ASN A 351 -1.28 -12.35 -3.35
C ASN A 351 -1.43 -10.92 -3.94
N VAL A 352 -0.66 -9.98 -3.39
CA VAL A 352 -0.54 -8.58 -3.82
C VAL A 352 0.89 -8.15 -3.57
N ARG A 353 1.75 -8.24 -4.57
CA ARG A 353 3.12 -7.79 -4.47
C ARG A 353 3.21 -6.28 -4.44
N PRO A 354 4.18 -5.70 -3.71
CA PRO A 354 4.54 -4.30 -3.86
C PRO A 354 4.92 -4.03 -5.33
N SER A 355 4.63 -2.84 -5.83
CA SER A 355 4.93 -2.54 -7.22
C SER A 355 5.32 -1.09 -7.47
N ILE A 356 6.18 -0.91 -8.47
CA ILE A 356 6.34 0.35 -9.21
C ILE A 356 5.67 0.20 -10.58
N GLY A 357 5.22 1.33 -11.14
CA GLY A 357 4.67 1.39 -12.49
C GLY A 357 5.73 1.94 -13.47
N VAL A 358 5.81 1.36 -14.66
CA VAL A 358 6.56 1.92 -15.79
C VAL A 358 5.55 2.18 -16.90
N ILE A 359 5.39 3.42 -17.28
CA ILE A 359 4.39 3.85 -18.27
C ILE A 359 5.15 4.46 -19.45
N ASP A 360 5.10 3.77 -20.57
CA ASP A 360 5.68 4.22 -21.83
C ASP A 360 4.59 4.92 -22.67
N PHE A 361 4.67 6.24 -22.77
CA PHE A 361 3.90 6.96 -23.78
C PHE A 361 4.62 6.88 -25.12
N VAL A 362 3.89 6.51 -26.16
CA VAL A 362 4.44 6.35 -27.51
C VAL A 362 3.57 7.11 -28.53
N PRO A 363 4.18 7.68 -29.60
CA PRO A 363 3.44 8.28 -30.70
C PRO A 363 2.48 7.28 -31.35
N ASP A 364 1.35 7.81 -31.91
CA ASP A 364 0.39 7.02 -32.69
C ASP A 364 0.97 6.53 -34.05
#